data_2d5573accc48b2ef9fe86b73bccc8b50
#
_entry.id   2d5573accc48b2ef9fe86b73bccc8b50
#
_cell.length_a   1.000
_cell.length_b   1.000
_cell.length_c   1.000
_cell.angle_alpha   90.00
_cell.angle_beta   90.00
_cell.angle_gamma   90.00
#
_symmetry.space_group_name_H-M   'P 1'
#
loop_
_entity.id
_entity.type
_entity.pdbx_description
1 polymer ?
#
loop_
_entity_poly.entity_id
_entity_poly.type
_entity_poly.pdbx_seq_one_letter_code
_entity_poly.pdbx_strand_id
1 'polypeptide(L)'
;MLKGSMLESAFYRFLARYIVPCCVFLRLKANHVSLLSLLCGFGAGISFVFSPFWGGLLTLITGLLDTLDGALARELNQVKKRGAFLDSVLDRYTEFFILLGIWAYFLRKSHATPLITITVFLVLFGSVMVSYTKARAEGLMVSCFVGLFQRGERIIAIGVAGMVNSLINFTARANEAALLGQDAVLIVTVIFLAVGTNLTALWRFFHVLNKLKD
;
A
#
# COMPACT_ATOMS: atom_id res chain seq x y z
N MET A 1 -8.10 -1.36 -11.20
CA MET A 1 -9.34 -2.12 -11.49
C MET A 1 -10.39 -2.01 -10.39
N LEU A 2 -10.02 -1.69 -9.15
CA LEU A 2 -11.02 -1.48 -8.08
C LEU A 2 -11.73 -0.13 -8.20
N LYS A 3 -11.09 0.88 -8.79
CA LYS A 3 -11.68 2.21 -8.97
C LYS A 3 -12.88 2.17 -9.92
N GLY A 4 -14.08 2.47 -9.39
CA GLY A 4 -15.36 2.38 -10.11
C GLY A 4 -16.07 1.01 -10.00
N SER A 5 -15.54 0.06 -9.20
CA SER A 5 -16.22 -1.22 -8.96
C SER A 5 -17.39 -1.05 -7.97
N MET A 6 -18.39 -1.95 -8.06
CA MET A 6 -19.50 -1.99 -7.08
C MET A 6 -18.99 -2.21 -5.65
N LEU A 7 -17.90 -2.97 -5.48
CA LEU A 7 -17.25 -3.21 -4.18
C LEU A 7 -16.64 -1.93 -3.60
N GLU A 8 -15.96 -1.15 -4.41
CA GLU A 8 -15.39 0.14 -3.98
C GLU A 8 -16.50 1.09 -3.53
N SER A 9 -17.56 1.22 -4.32
CA SER A 9 -18.69 2.08 -3.98
C SER A 9 -19.44 1.62 -2.73
N ALA A 10 -19.55 0.31 -2.51
CA ALA A 10 -20.15 -0.26 -1.30
C ALA A 10 -19.25 0.00 -0.06
N PHE A 11 -17.94 -0.15 -0.22
CA PHE A 11 -16.98 0.11 0.84
C PHE A 11 -16.98 1.59 1.25
N TYR A 12 -16.96 2.52 0.29
CA TYR A 12 -17.06 3.95 0.59
C TYR A 12 -18.39 4.31 1.26
N ARG A 13 -19.51 3.71 0.84
CA ARG A 13 -20.81 3.90 1.51
C ARG A 13 -20.81 3.38 2.94
N PHE A 14 -20.19 2.23 3.18
CA PHE A 14 -20.02 1.70 4.53
C PHE A 14 -19.21 2.64 5.41
N LEU A 15 -18.06 3.12 4.94
CA LEU A 15 -17.21 4.08 5.65
C LEU A 15 -17.99 5.36 5.98
N ALA A 16 -18.66 5.95 4.98
CA ALA A 16 -19.41 7.19 5.13
C ALA A 16 -20.60 7.04 6.10
N ARG A 17 -21.25 5.87 6.11
CA ARG A 17 -22.43 5.64 6.94
C ARG A 17 -22.12 5.30 8.40
N TYR A 18 -21.03 4.57 8.66
CA TYR A 18 -20.75 4.02 10.00
C TYR A 18 -19.52 4.60 10.66
N ILE A 19 -18.44 4.81 9.91
CA ILE A 19 -17.15 5.19 10.51
C ILE A 19 -16.95 6.71 10.52
N VAL A 20 -17.26 7.39 9.43
CA VAL A 20 -17.14 8.86 9.34
C VAL A 20 -17.95 9.57 10.43
N PRO A 21 -19.23 9.21 10.74
CA PRO A 21 -19.97 9.86 11.83
C PRO A 21 -19.30 9.70 13.19
N CYS A 22 -18.69 8.54 13.48
CA CYS A 22 -17.93 8.33 14.71
C CYS A 22 -16.70 9.25 14.78
N CYS A 23 -15.98 9.41 13.66
CA CYS A 23 -14.85 10.33 13.59
C CYS A 23 -15.27 11.80 13.79
N VAL A 24 -16.39 12.19 13.20
CA VAL A 24 -16.99 13.53 13.38
C VAL A 24 -17.39 13.75 14.84
N PHE A 25 -18.04 12.78 15.46
CA PHE A 25 -18.41 12.83 16.89
C PHE A 25 -17.18 12.99 17.78
N LEU A 26 -16.08 12.30 17.48
CA LEU A 26 -14.80 12.42 18.19
C LEU A 26 -14.02 13.70 17.81
N ARG A 27 -14.59 14.58 16.99
CA ARG A 27 -13.96 15.83 16.50
C ARG A 27 -12.62 15.60 15.79
N LEU A 28 -12.43 14.44 15.17
CA LEU A 28 -11.22 14.14 14.42
C LEU A 28 -11.22 14.94 13.09
N LYS A 29 -10.07 15.52 12.76
CA LYS A 29 -9.83 16.15 11.47
C LYS A 29 -9.14 15.15 10.54
N ALA A 30 -9.30 15.29 9.23
CA ALA A 30 -8.65 14.45 8.24
C ALA A 30 -7.13 14.33 8.47
N ASN A 31 -6.44 15.43 8.77
CA ASN A 31 -5.00 15.42 9.05
C ASN A 31 -4.60 14.59 10.28
N HIS A 32 -5.49 14.45 11.29
CA HIS A 32 -5.20 13.57 12.43
C HIS A 32 -5.24 12.10 12.00
N VAL A 33 -6.17 11.75 11.10
CA VAL A 33 -6.31 10.39 10.57
C VAL A 33 -5.14 10.07 9.64
N SER A 34 -4.70 11.01 8.78
CA SER A 34 -3.51 10.85 7.94
C SER A 34 -2.24 10.63 8.79
N LEU A 35 -2.07 11.37 9.89
CA LEU A 35 -0.94 11.18 10.81
C LEU A 35 -1.02 9.81 11.51
N LEU A 36 -2.22 9.39 11.92
CA LEU A 36 -2.42 8.07 12.50
C LEU A 36 -2.12 6.96 11.49
N SER A 37 -2.50 7.14 10.22
CA SER A 37 -2.13 6.23 9.12
C SER A 37 -0.61 6.08 8.99
N LEU A 38 0.13 7.20 9.04
CA LEU A 38 1.61 7.16 9.03
C LEU A 38 2.18 6.38 10.22
N LEU A 39 1.68 6.66 11.44
CA LEU A 39 2.13 5.97 12.65
C LEU A 39 1.82 4.46 12.59
N CYS A 40 0.63 4.09 12.11
CA CYS A 40 0.28 2.68 11.86
C CYS A 40 1.18 2.05 10.81
N GLY A 41 1.52 2.76 9.73
CA GLY A 41 2.43 2.27 8.70
C GLY A 41 3.87 2.09 9.20
N PHE A 42 4.36 2.99 10.03
CA PHE A 42 5.64 2.83 10.73
C PHE A 42 5.60 1.62 11.67
N GLY A 43 4.53 1.50 12.47
CA GLY A 43 4.28 0.34 13.33
C GLY A 43 4.15 -0.97 12.54
N ALA A 44 3.55 -0.95 11.34
CA ALA A 44 3.49 -2.10 10.44
C ALA A 44 4.89 -2.54 10.00
N GLY A 45 5.75 -1.60 9.60
CA GLY A 45 7.14 -1.87 9.26
C GLY A 45 7.90 -2.55 10.41
N ILE A 46 7.83 -1.98 11.63
CA ILE A 46 8.44 -2.59 12.82
C ILE A 46 7.86 -3.99 13.08
N SER A 47 6.55 -4.13 12.99
CA SER A 47 5.86 -5.40 13.26
C SER A 47 6.25 -6.48 12.24
N PHE A 48 6.46 -6.14 10.97
CA PHE A 48 6.93 -7.07 9.97
C PHE A 48 8.26 -7.72 10.36
N VAL A 49 9.19 -6.96 10.96
CA VAL A 49 10.50 -7.50 11.39
C VAL A 49 10.36 -8.72 12.28
N PHE A 50 9.31 -8.77 13.10
CA PHE A 50 9.08 -9.83 14.09
C PHE A 50 8.03 -10.83 13.64
N SER A 51 6.94 -10.35 13.02
CA SER A 51 5.78 -11.15 12.63
C SER A 51 5.10 -10.59 11.39
N PRO A 52 5.14 -11.31 10.24
CA PRO A 52 4.41 -10.90 9.05
C PRO A 52 2.89 -10.82 9.26
N PHE A 53 2.32 -11.55 10.23
CA PHE A 53 0.89 -11.45 10.56
C PHE A 53 0.53 -10.06 11.07
N TRP A 54 1.20 -9.58 12.11
CA TRP A 54 0.93 -8.27 12.69
C TRP A 54 1.34 -7.13 11.75
N GLY A 55 2.45 -7.31 11.02
CA GLY A 55 2.85 -6.37 9.97
C GLY A 55 1.79 -6.26 8.88
N GLY A 56 1.26 -7.39 8.41
CA GLY A 56 0.18 -7.43 7.42
C GLY A 56 -1.12 -6.81 7.91
N LEU A 57 -1.54 -7.14 9.14
CA LEU A 57 -2.75 -6.57 9.75
C LEU A 57 -2.65 -5.04 9.88
N LEU A 58 -1.55 -4.54 10.42
CA LEU A 58 -1.33 -3.10 10.54
C LEU A 58 -1.23 -2.40 9.18
N THR A 59 -0.70 -3.07 8.16
CA THR A 59 -0.69 -2.57 6.78
C THR A 59 -2.12 -2.40 6.25
N LEU A 60 -3.03 -3.34 6.49
CA LEU A 60 -4.44 -3.21 6.09
C LEU A 60 -5.13 -2.08 6.86
N ILE A 61 -4.86 -1.95 8.17
CA ILE A 61 -5.38 -0.84 8.98
C ILE A 61 -4.88 0.50 8.43
N THR A 62 -3.61 0.59 8.05
CA THR A 62 -3.04 1.79 7.42
C THR A 62 -3.79 2.17 6.14
N GLY A 63 -4.06 1.20 5.25
CA GLY A 63 -4.84 1.45 4.04
C GLY A 63 -6.29 1.87 4.31
N LEU A 64 -6.90 1.34 5.38
CA LEU A 64 -8.23 1.74 5.84
C LEU A 64 -8.23 3.19 6.33
N LEU A 65 -7.27 3.57 7.17
CA LEU A 65 -7.14 4.93 7.70
C LEU A 65 -6.91 5.96 6.59
N ASP A 66 -6.09 5.63 5.61
CA ASP A 66 -5.85 6.43 4.42
C ASP A 66 -7.13 6.67 3.59
N THR A 67 -7.93 5.65 3.43
CA THR A 67 -9.22 5.80 2.75
C THR A 67 -10.20 6.65 3.57
N LEU A 68 -10.12 6.53 4.90
CA LEU A 68 -11.00 7.23 5.84
C LEU A 68 -10.71 8.73 5.91
N ASP A 69 -9.42 9.17 5.85
CA ASP A 69 -9.08 10.58 5.90
C ASP A 69 -9.60 11.34 4.68
N GLY A 70 -9.52 10.73 3.49
CA GLY A 70 -10.12 11.27 2.28
C GLY A 70 -11.66 11.33 2.33
N ALA A 71 -12.32 10.33 2.95
CA ALA A 71 -13.76 10.35 3.16
C ALA A 71 -14.17 11.46 4.15
N LEU A 72 -13.44 11.57 5.26
CA LEU A 72 -13.67 12.57 6.30
C LEU A 72 -13.44 14.01 5.77
N ALA A 73 -12.38 14.21 4.95
CA ALA A 73 -12.11 15.51 4.34
C ALA A 73 -13.27 15.97 3.42
N ARG A 74 -13.88 15.05 2.69
CA ARG A 74 -15.05 15.34 1.84
C ARG A 74 -16.28 15.67 2.66
N GLU A 75 -16.58 14.89 3.69
CA GLU A 75 -17.74 15.09 4.57
C GLU A 75 -17.68 16.42 5.31
N LEU A 76 -16.49 16.78 5.80
CA LEU A 76 -16.28 18.05 6.51
C LEU A 76 -16.08 19.26 5.58
N ASN A 77 -16.19 19.10 4.25
CA ASN A 77 -15.87 20.14 3.27
C ASN A 77 -14.46 20.75 3.47
N GLN A 78 -13.50 19.96 3.94
CA GLN A 78 -12.13 20.37 4.26
C GLN A 78 -11.11 19.92 3.22
N VAL A 79 -11.53 19.65 1.99
CA VAL A 79 -10.63 19.29 0.89
C VAL A 79 -9.75 20.49 0.56
N LYS A 80 -8.47 20.44 0.96
CA LYS A 80 -7.48 21.50 0.74
C LYS A 80 -6.27 20.96 0.00
N LYS A 81 -5.67 21.78 -0.88
CA LYS A 81 -4.43 21.43 -1.59
C LYS A 81 -3.30 21.01 -0.64
N ARG A 82 -3.20 21.69 0.52
CA ARG A 82 -2.21 21.35 1.57
C ARG A 82 -2.42 19.93 2.14
N GLY A 83 -3.68 19.53 2.38
CA GLY A 83 -4.00 18.19 2.86
C GLY A 83 -3.65 17.11 1.83
N ALA A 84 -4.05 17.30 0.58
CA ALA A 84 -3.74 16.38 -0.50
C ALA A 84 -2.22 16.24 -0.76
N PHE A 85 -1.45 17.33 -0.60
CA PHE A 85 0.01 17.27 -0.68
C PHE A 85 0.59 16.47 0.48
N LEU A 86 0.19 16.78 1.72
CA LEU A 86 0.64 16.08 2.92
C LEU A 86 0.36 14.58 2.81
N ASP A 87 -0.87 14.20 2.51
CA ASP A 87 -1.31 12.84 2.31
C ASP A 87 -0.43 12.11 1.28
N SER A 88 -0.24 12.70 0.09
CA SER A 88 0.58 12.09 -0.94
C SER A 88 2.05 11.88 -0.54
N VAL A 89 2.61 12.71 0.34
CA VAL A 89 3.99 12.56 0.85
C VAL A 89 4.04 11.48 1.94
N LEU A 90 3.12 11.54 2.92
CA LEU A 90 3.06 10.57 4.01
C LEU A 90 2.87 9.14 3.51
N ASP A 91 2.12 8.98 2.43
CA ASP A 91 1.94 7.73 1.70
C ASP A 91 3.25 7.06 1.29
N ARG A 92 4.22 7.84 0.80
CA ARG A 92 5.52 7.30 0.36
C ARG A 92 6.35 6.87 1.54
N TYR A 93 6.35 7.66 2.62
CA TYR A 93 7.01 7.25 3.86
C TYR A 93 6.40 5.97 4.43
N THR A 94 5.08 5.89 4.48
CA THR A 94 4.36 4.69 4.94
C THR A 94 4.78 3.45 4.15
N GLU A 95 4.73 3.53 2.81
CA GLU A 95 5.11 2.43 1.93
C GLU A 95 6.59 2.05 2.08
N PHE A 96 7.46 3.04 2.22
CA PHE A 96 8.88 2.83 2.49
C PHE A 96 9.10 2.05 3.80
N PHE A 97 8.45 2.45 4.90
CA PHE A 97 8.61 1.77 6.19
C PHE A 97 8.09 0.34 6.17
N ILE A 98 6.97 0.08 5.49
CA ILE A 98 6.41 -1.27 5.34
C ILE A 98 7.40 -2.16 4.56
N LEU A 99 7.90 -1.70 3.41
CA LEU A 99 8.85 -2.46 2.59
C LEU A 99 10.20 -2.65 3.29
N LEU A 100 10.67 -1.66 4.04
CA LEU A 100 11.87 -1.76 4.88
C LEU A 100 11.70 -2.83 5.95
N GLY A 101 10.52 -2.90 6.58
CA GLY A 101 10.18 -3.92 7.58
C GLY A 101 10.16 -5.33 6.97
N ILE A 102 9.61 -5.49 5.77
CA ILE A 102 9.62 -6.77 5.03
C ILE A 102 11.05 -7.18 4.70
N TRP A 103 11.88 -6.27 4.20
CA TRP A 103 13.29 -6.53 3.94
C TRP A 103 14.03 -6.95 5.21
N ALA A 104 13.84 -6.22 6.32
CA ALA A 104 14.45 -6.53 7.60
C ALA A 104 13.99 -7.88 8.18
N TYR A 105 12.73 -8.28 7.94
CA TYR A 105 12.23 -9.62 8.26
C TYR A 105 13.03 -10.71 7.52
N PHE A 106 13.20 -10.57 6.21
CA PHE A 106 13.99 -11.53 5.43
C PHE A 106 15.46 -11.57 5.88
N LEU A 107 16.05 -10.41 6.21
CA LEU A 107 17.40 -10.31 6.73
C LEU A 107 17.53 -11.08 8.04
N ARG A 108 16.59 -10.89 8.98
CA ARG A 108 16.56 -11.57 10.28
C ARG A 108 16.40 -13.08 10.15
N LYS A 109 15.66 -13.55 9.14
CA LYS A 109 15.45 -14.99 8.87
C LYS A 109 16.58 -15.62 8.09
N SER A 110 17.66 -14.91 7.78
CA SER A 110 18.73 -15.36 6.88
C SER A 110 18.27 -15.72 5.47
N HIS A 111 17.09 -15.23 5.08
CA HIS A 111 16.51 -15.41 3.73
C HIS A 111 16.79 -14.20 2.83
N ALA A 112 17.49 -13.19 3.31
CA ALA A 112 17.84 -12.00 2.52
C ALA A 112 18.96 -12.32 1.51
N THR A 113 18.64 -13.13 0.53
CA THR A 113 19.52 -13.32 -0.63
C THR A 113 19.64 -12.00 -1.40
N PRO A 114 20.72 -11.82 -2.18
CA PRO A 114 20.83 -10.66 -3.07
C PRO A 114 19.59 -10.49 -3.97
N LEU A 115 19.01 -11.61 -4.42
CA LEU A 115 17.80 -11.59 -5.25
C LEU A 115 16.61 -10.98 -4.51
N ILE A 116 16.32 -11.40 -3.28
CA ILE A 116 15.20 -10.87 -2.48
C ILE A 116 15.44 -9.40 -2.17
N THR A 117 16.66 -9.02 -1.81
CA THR A 117 17.02 -7.63 -1.56
C THR A 117 16.75 -6.77 -2.79
N ILE A 118 17.25 -7.15 -3.96
CA ILE A 118 17.01 -6.44 -5.23
C ILE A 118 15.51 -6.38 -5.50
N THR A 119 14.78 -7.47 -5.29
CA THR A 119 13.33 -7.51 -5.55
C THR A 119 12.57 -6.51 -4.68
N VAL A 120 12.87 -6.41 -3.37
CA VAL A 120 12.23 -5.40 -2.49
C VAL A 120 12.55 -3.97 -2.94
N PHE A 121 13.80 -3.71 -3.33
CA PHE A 121 14.16 -2.39 -3.89
C PHE A 121 13.45 -2.11 -5.22
N LEU A 122 13.23 -3.11 -6.06
CA LEU A 122 12.44 -2.96 -7.30
C LEU A 122 10.97 -2.65 -7.00
N VAL A 123 10.36 -3.26 -5.95
CA VAL A 123 9.02 -2.88 -5.51
C VAL A 123 9.00 -1.42 -5.09
N LEU A 124 9.94 -1.00 -4.26
CA LEU A 124 10.03 0.38 -3.77
C LEU A 124 10.21 1.36 -4.93
N PHE A 125 11.15 1.10 -5.82
CA PHE A 125 11.40 1.93 -7.00
C PHE A 125 10.15 2.01 -7.90
N GLY A 126 9.56 0.87 -8.25
CA GLY A 126 8.36 0.80 -9.06
C GLY A 126 7.18 1.56 -8.44
N SER A 127 6.98 1.42 -7.11
CA SER A 127 5.95 2.12 -6.35
C SER A 127 6.10 3.64 -6.39
N VAL A 128 7.33 4.12 -6.22
CA VAL A 128 7.67 5.55 -6.33
C VAL A 128 7.42 6.02 -7.76
N MET A 129 7.88 5.27 -8.77
CA MET A 129 7.73 5.63 -10.18
C MET A 129 6.28 5.64 -10.65
N VAL A 130 5.44 4.70 -10.18
CA VAL A 130 3.98 4.72 -10.43
C VAL A 130 3.36 6.03 -9.93
N SER A 131 3.78 6.50 -8.79
CA SER A 131 3.26 7.72 -8.17
C SER A 131 3.84 8.97 -8.80
N TYR A 132 5.14 8.98 -9.06
CA TYR A 132 5.86 10.08 -9.68
C TYR A 132 5.35 10.36 -11.10
N THR A 133 5.20 9.32 -11.93
CA THR A 133 4.70 9.48 -13.30
C THR A 133 3.30 10.07 -13.33
N LYS A 134 2.43 9.67 -12.38
CA LYS A 134 1.09 10.26 -12.24
C LYS A 134 1.17 11.73 -11.84
N ALA A 135 1.92 12.06 -10.78
CA ALA A 135 2.05 13.44 -10.30
C ALA A 135 2.69 14.36 -11.37
N ARG A 136 3.67 13.83 -12.13
CA ARG A 136 4.30 14.59 -13.20
C ARG A 136 3.35 14.81 -14.38
N ALA A 137 2.54 13.82 -14.74
CA ALA A 137 1.52 13.96 -15.78
C ALA A 137 0.47 15.03 -15.38
N GLU A 138 -0.02 14.99 -14.14
CA GLU A 138 -0.96 15.97 -13.60
C GLU A 138 -0.35 17.38 -13.61
N GLY A 139 0.95 17.52 -13.30
CA GLY A 139 1.68 18.78 -13.40
C GLY A 139 1.85 19.31 -14.84
N LEU A 140 1.69 18.44 -15.85
CA LEU A 140 1.64 18.77 -17.28
C LEU A 140 0.20 18.83 -17.80
N MET A 141 -0.79 18.88 -16.93
CA MET A 141 -2.23 18.92 -17.25
C MET A 141 -2.72 17.69 -18.04
N VAL A 142 -2.00 16.57 -17.97
CA VAL A 142 -2.37 15.30 -18.61
C VAL A 142 -2.96 14.34 -17.57
N SER A 143 -4.19 13.88 -17.81
CA SER A 143 -4.81 12.86 -16.96
C SER A 143 -4.16 11.49 -17.15
N CYS A 144 -3.70 10.86 -16.04
CA CYS A 144 -3.06 9.56 -16.05
C CYS A 144 -3.71 8.63 -14.99
N PHE A 145 -4.75 7.88 -15.41
CA PHE A 145 -5.48 6.93 -14.56
C PHE A 145 -5.25 5.46 -14.95
N VAL A 146 -4.25 5.20 -15.80
CA VAL A 146 -3.91 3.85 -16.26
C VAL A 146 -3.04 3.10 -15.24
N GLY A 147 -3.06 1.77 -15.29
CA GLY A 147 -2.21 0.88 -14.51
C GLY A 147 -2.97 0.09 -13.45
N LEU A 148 -2.49 -1.13 -13.20
CA LEU A 148 -3.14 -2.12 -12.33
C LEU A 148 -2.67 -2.04 -10.87
N PHE A 149 -1.40 -1.67 -10.64
CA PHE A 149 -0.79 -1.67 -9.31
C PHE A 149 -0.79 -0.26 -8.69
N GLN A 150 -2.00 0.24 -8.44
CA GLN A 150 -2.17 1.46 -7.66
C GLN A 150 -1.87 1.19 -6.18
N ARG A 151 -1.71 2.24 -5.36
CA ARG A 151 -1.33 2.12 -3.94
C ARG A 151 -2.26 1.20 -3.15
N GLY A 152 -3.57 1.35 -3.28
CA GLY A 152 -4.54 0.52 -2.55
C GLY A 152 -4.37 -0.97 -2.84
N GLU A 153 -4.15 -1.34 -4.11
CA GLU A 153 -3.95 -2.73 -4.52
C GLU A 153 -2.64 -3.31 -3.93
N ARG A 154 -1.57 -2.50 -3.85
CA ARG A 154 -0.29 -2.92 -3.24
C ARG A 154 -0.43 -3.13 -1.73
N ILE A 155 -1.06 -2.18 -1.03
CA ILE A 155 -1.31 -2.25 0.42
C ILE A 155 -2.14 -3.50 0.76
N ILE A 156 -3.20 -3.77 0.00
CA ILE A 156 -4.03 -4.97 0.19
C ILE A 156 -3.20 -6.24 -0.08
N ALA A 157 -2.43 -6.28 -1.17
CA ALA A 157 -1.62 -7.44 -1.51
C ALA A 157 -0.58 -7.76 -0.42
N ILE A 158 0.16 -6.74 0.07
CA ILE A 158 1.16 -6.90 1.13
C ILE A 158 0.49 -7.31 2.44
N GLY A 159 -0.61 -6.66 2.82
CA GLY A 159 -1.29 -6.92 4.08
C GLY A 159 -1.85 -8.34 4.14
N VAL A 160 -2.57 -8.76 3.09
CA VAL A 160 -3.11 -10.12 2.99
C VAL A 160 -1.99 -11.15 2.92
N ALA A 161 -0.96 -10.90 2.11
CA ALA A 161 0.17 -11.82 1.99
C ALA A 161 0.90 -12.03 3.33
N GLY A 162 1.11 -10.97 4.11
CA GLY A 162 1.74 -11.08 5.43
C GLY A 162 0.95 -11.97 6.39
N MET A 163 -0.37 -11.79 6.43
CA MET A 163 -1.26 -12.62 7.28
C MET A 163 -1.31 -14.07 6.81
N VAL A 164 -1.54 -14.30 5.51
CA VAL A 164 -1.62 -15.64 4.93
C VAL A 164 -0.29 -16.38 5.04
N ASN A 165 0.82 -15.69 4.80
CA ASN A 165 2.17 -16.26 4.96
C ASN A 165 2.41 -16.78 6.38
N SER A 166 2.04 -16.00 7.40
CA SER A 166 2.16 -16.42 8.78
C SER A 166 1.28 -17.61 9.14
N LEU A 167 0.04 -17.62 8.61
CA LEU A 167 -0.89 -18.72 8.86
C LEU A 167 -0.38 -20.03 8.22
N ILE A 168 0.09 -19.97 6.97
CA ILE A 168 0.67 -21.13 6.27
C ILE A 168 1.92 -21.62 6.99
N ASN A 169 2.83 -20.73 7.39
CA ASN A 169 4.03 -21.10 8.13
C ASN A 169 3.70 -21.74 9.49
N PHE A 170 2.63 -21.29 10.14
CA PHE A 170 2.17 -21.89 11.40
C PHE A 170 1.63 -23.32 11.20
N THR A 171 0.76 -23.52 10.20
CA THR A 171 0.18 -24.84 9.90
C THR A 171 1.23 -25.82 9.35
N ALA A 172 2.17 -25.35 8.53
CA ALA A 172 3.25 -26.19 8.00
C ALA A 172 4.19 -26.72 9.09
N ARG A 173 4.48 -25.88 10.11
CA ARG A 173 5.26 -26.33 11.28
C ARG A 173 4.52 -27.37 12.12
N ALA A 174 3.20 -27.24 12.24
CA ALA A 174 2.39 -28.18 13.03
C ALA A 174 2.30 -29.56 12.38
N ASN A 175 2.38 -29.66 11.04
CA ASN A 175 2.15 -30.91 10.29
C ASN A 175 3.42 -31.54 9.69
N GLU A 176 4.62 -31.01 9.97
CA GLU A 176 5.89 -31.41 9.34
C GLU A 176 5.87 -31.41 7.79
N ALA A 177 4.80 -30.91 7.20
CA ALA A 177 4.56 -30.89 5.76
C ALA A 177 4.90 -29.53 5.15
N ALA A 178 6.18 -29.26 4.95
CA ALA A 178 6.63 -28.08 4.20
C ALA A 178 6.45 -28.31 2.68
N LEU A 179 5.21 -28.37 2.19
CA LEU A 179 4.89 -28.42 0.76
C LEU A 179 5.30 -27.14 0.02
N LEU A 180 5.34 -26.00 0.72
CA LEU A 180 5.84 -24.71 0.24
C LEU A 180 6.99 -24.30 1.16
N GLY A 181 8.12 -23.87 0.59
CA GLY A 181 9.23 -23.33 1.36
C GLY A 181 8.77 -22.23 2.32
N GLN A 182 9.48 -22.08 3.44
CA GLN A 182 9.16 -21.03 4.42
C GLN A 182 9.10 -19.65 3.72
N ASP A 183 8.09 -18.86 4.09
CA ASP A 183 7.86 -17.51 3.56
C ASP A 183 7.54 -17.41 2.05
N ALA A 184 7.16 -18.52 1.41
CA ALA A 184 6.89 -18.55 -0.03
C ALA A 184 5.81 -17.56 -0.48
N VAL A 185 4.73 -17.40 0.30
CA VAL A 185 3.64 -16.45 -0.05
C VAL A 185 4.16 -15.03 -0.08
N LEU A 186 4.93 -14.63 0.92
CA LEU A 186 5.48 -13.27 0.99
C LEU A 186 6.52 -13.04 -0.11
N ILE A 187 7.39 -14.01 -0.39
CA ILE A 187 8.39 -13.96 -1.47
C ILE A 187 7.70 -13.81 -2.83
N VAL A 188 6.73 -14.68 -3.14
CA VAL A 188 5.99 -14.62 -4.40
C VAL A 188 5.27 -13.28 -4.55
N THR A 189 4.66 -12.78 -3.48
CA THR A 189 3.97 -11.48 -3.51
C THR A 189 4.94 -10.33 -3.78
N VAL A 190 6.11 -10.32 -3.16
CA VAL A 190 7.12 -9.28 -3.40
C VAL A 190 7.62 -9.34 -4.84
N ILE A 191 7.88 -10.54 -5.40
CA ILE A 191 8.28 -10.70 -6.82
C ILE A 191 7.17 -10.19 -7.74
N PHE A 192 5.92 -10.58 -7.48
CA PHE A 192 4.77 -10.17 -8.28
C PHE A 192 4.59 -8.64 -8.25
N LEU A 193 4.75 -8.01 -7.08
CA LEU A 193 4.69 -6.57 -6.95
C LEU A 193 5.88 -5.88 -7.64
N ALA A 194 7.09 -6.45 -7.59
CA ALA A 194 8.25 -5.89 -8.28
C ALA A 194 8.01 -5.80 -9.80
N VAL A 195 7.52 -6.88 -10.39
CA VAL A 195 7.18 -6.89 -11.81
C VAL A 195 6.01 -5.95 -12.11
N GLY A 196 4.92 -6.08 -11.36
CA GLY A 196 3.68 -5.36 -11.62
C GLY A 196 3.78 -3.84 -11.46
N THR A 197 4.51 -3.37 -10.44
CA THR A 197 4.70 -1.92 -10.25
C THR A 197 5.56 -1.30 -11.34
N ASN A 198 6.65 -1.95 -11.74
CA ASN A 198 7.52 -1.44 -12.79
C ASN A 198 6.83 -1.48 -14.16
N LEU A 199 6.08 -2.54 -14.49
CA LEU A 199 5.26 -2.58 -15.70
C LEU A 199 4.19 -1.47 -15.69
N THR A 200 3.56 -1.21 -14.56
CA THR A 200 2.58 -0.12 -14.40
C THR A 200 3.25 1.25 -14.61
N ALA A 201 4.44 1.46 -14.07
CA ALA A 201 5.19 2.70 -14.26
C ALA A 201 5.56 2.92 -15.73
N LEU A 202 6.04 1.89 -16.41
CA LEU A 202 6.33 1.92 -17.86
C LEU A 202 5.06 2.17 -18.67
N TRP A 203 3.96 1.52 -18.36
CA TRP A 203 2.69 1.77 -19.04
C TRP A 203 2.25 3.23 -18.90
N ARG A 204 2.33 3.81 -17.69
CA ARG A 204 2.04 5.23 -17.46
C ARG A 204 2.95 6.14 -18.25
N PHE A 205 4.24 5.84 -18.30
CA PHE A 205 5.22 6.60 -19.07
C PHE A 205 4.84 6.67 -20.55
N PHE A 206 4.62 5.55 -21.22
CA PHE A 206 4.23 5.53 -22.63
C PHE A 206 2.85 6.15 -22.88
N HIS A 207 1.90 5.93 -21.94
CA HIS A 207 0.57 6.54 -22.04
C HIS A 207 0.64 8.07 -22.02
N VAL A 208 1.45 8.64 -21.15
CA VAL A 208 1.63 10.10 -21.06
C VAL A 208 2.38 10.63 -22.26
N LEU A 209 3.46 9.98 -22.71
CA LEU A 209 4.17 10.37 -23.92
C LEU A 209 3.25 10.41 -25.15
N ASN A 210 2.38 9.43 -25.31
CA ASN A 210 1.44 9.40 -26.43
C ASN A 210 0.37 10.50 -26.37
N LYS A 211 0.12 11.07 -25.18
CA LYS A 211 -0.81 12.18 -25.00
C LYS A 211 -0.17 13.57 -25.12
N LEU A 212 1.11 13.67 -24.84
CA LEU A 212 1.93 14.86 -25.06
C LEU A 212 2.37 14.88 -26.53
N LYS A 213 1.41 14.93 -27.44
CA LYS A 213 1.74 15.23 -28.85
C LYS A 213 1.93 16.75 -28.93
N ASP A 214 3.14 17.15 -29.35
CA ASP A 214 3.46 18.51 -29.76
C ASP A 214 2.62 18.93 -30.95
#